data_ca4b50b038615aec40dcaefbfcdb81c5
#
_entry.id   ca4b50b038615aec40dcaefbfcdb81c5
#
_cell.length_a   1.000
_cell.length_b   1.000
_cell.length_c   1.000
_cell.angle_alpha   90.00
_cell.angle_beta   90.00
_cell.angle_gamma   90.00
#
_symmetry.space_group_name_H-M   'P 1'
#
loop_
_entity.id
_entity.type
_entity.pdbx_description
1 polymer ?
#
loop_
_entity_poly.entity_id
_entity_poly.type
_entity_poly.pdbx_seq_one_letter_code
_entity_poly.pdbx_strand_id
1 'polypeptide(L)'
;HFIEHVKRVISRDRQALHWQQHQPVSCPHFPARAAWHAATGEPQPEQAMILNHLLAMPPGVVAVTAARGRGKSALAGQLIARINGTAIVTAPAKAATDVLAQFAGERYRFMAPDALLSSSAIADWLIVDEAAAIPAPLLHQLVARFPRTLLTTTVQGYEGTGRGFLLKFCARFPNLQRYELQQPVRWAQGCPLEQIVSDALVFDDETFTHAPLGELHFSAFEQQSWHANPALPLAVYQLLSGAHYRTSPLDLRRMMDAPGQHFLQASTADSVAGAVWLVDEGGLSAELSQAVWAGYRRPRGNLVAQSLAAHGGDPLAATLVGRRVSRIAVHPARQRESIGQQLIMLAHRYSTSCDYLSVSFGYTAELWRFWQRCGFVLVRMGNHREASSGCYTAMALLPISEAGKRLAEREHQHLRRDAEILARWNGVNIPLVPLKEATLNEDDWAELAGFAFAHRPLLTSLGCLSRLLEHSELPLPALRGRIQAKRSDAELCQQFKISGRKALLVIQRAEAAQALNQLDAEREQRLHNRIMQWQFFH
;
A
#
# COMPACT_ATOMS: atom_id res chain seq x y z
N HIS A 1 -22.18 3.00 -13.05
CA HIS A 1 -22.76 2.92 -11.70
C HIS A 1 -22.38 4.14 -10.85
N PHE A 2 -21.12 4.62 -10.91
CA PHE A 2 -20.67 5.76 -10.11
C PHE A 2 -21.48 7.04 -10.40
N ILE A 3 -21.68 7.39 -11.66
CA ILE A 3 -22.47 8.58 -12.04
C ILE A 3 -23.91 8.47 -11.53
N GLU A 4 -24.54 7.30 -11.64
CA GLU A 4 -25.89 7.09 -11.14
C GLU A 4 -25.98 7.15 -9.60
N HIS A 5 -24.94 6.70 -8.92
CA HIS A 5 -24.81 6.87 -7.47
C HIS A 5 -24.75 8.36 -7.10
N VAL A 6 -23.88 9.14 -7.75
CA VAL A 6 -23.75 10.59 -7.52
C VAL A 6 -25.08 11.32 -7.81
N LYS A 7 -25.75 11.01 -8.93
CA LYS A 7 -27.06 11.56 -9.25
C LYS A 7 -28.11 11.26 -8.16
N ARG A 8 -28.11 10.03 -7.63
CA ARG A 8 -29.01 9.62 -6.56
C ARG A 8 -28.76 10.41 -5.28
N VAL A 9 -27.49 10.62 -4.90
CA VAL A 9 -27.10 11.43 -3.75
C VAL A 9 -27.62 12.87 -3.92
N ILE A 10 -27.32 13.50 -5.07
CA ILE A 10 -27.75 14.87 -5.37
C ILE A 10 -29.28 14.99 -5.38
N SER A 11 -29.99 14.03 -5.98
CA SER A 11 -31.46 14.08 -6.08
C SER A 11 -32.17 13.88 -4.74
N ARG A 12 -31.55 13.25 -3.75
CA ARG A 12 -32.08 13.07 -2.41
C ARG A 12 -31.79 14.26 -1.49
N ASP A 13 -30.80 15.06 -1.82
CA ASP A 13 -30.40 16.21 -1.03
C ASP A 13 -31.32 17.39 -1.31
N ARG A 14 -31.98 17.88 -0.25
CA ARG A 14 -32.93 19.00 -0.35
C ARG A 14 -32.27 20.36 -0.53
N GLN A 15 -30.96 20.44 -0.37
CA GLN A 15 -30.14 21.65 -0.50
C GLN A 15 -29.36 21.68 -1.81
N ALA A 16 -29.45 20.63 -2.65
CA ALA A 16 -28.85 20.58 -3.97
C ALA A 16 -29.86 21.07 -5.03
N LEU A 17 -29.36 21.94 -5.90
CA LEU A 17 -30.13 22.38 -7.07
C LEU A 17 -29.71 21.51 -8.27
N HIS A 18 -30.70 20.77 -8.82
CA HIS A 18 -30.52 20.02 -10.05
C HIS A 18 -31.02 20.88 -11.23
N TRP A 19 -30.11 21.42 -12.00
CA TRP A 19 -30.39 22.22 -13.18
C TRP A 19 -30.12 21.45 -14.46
N GLN A 20 -31.10 21.36 -15.31
CA GLN A 20 -31.01 20.73 -16.61
C GLN A 20 -30.96 21.82 -17.70
N GLN A 21 -30.07 21.68 -18.67
CA GLN A 21 -29.93 22.63 -19.77
C GLN A 21 -31.26 22.77 -20.52
N HIS A 22 -31.64 24.00 -20.87
CA HIS A 22 -32.93 24.35 -21.53
C HIS A 22 -34.21 24.18 -20.68
N GLN A 23 -34.08 23.86 -19.40
CA GLN A 23 -35.21 23.82 -18.48
C GLN A 23 -35.25 25.10 -17.62
N PRO A 24 -36.44 25.60 -17.26
CA PRO A 24 -36.54 26.73 -16.32
C PRO A 24 -35.96 26.33 -14.97
N VAL A 25 -35.19 27.22 -14.37
CA VAL A 25 -34.58 27.00 -13.04
C VAL A 25 -35.64 27.31 -11.97
N SER A 26 -36.02 26.30 -11.21
CA SER A 26 -36.79 26.48 -9.98
C SER A 26 -35.83 26.45 -8.79
N CYS A 27 -35.61 27.59 -8.14
CA CYS A 27 -34.78 27.65 -6.94
C CYS A 27 -35.63 27.25 -5.72
N PRO A 28 -35.33 26.16 -5.03
CA PRO A 28 -35.99 25.83 -3.79
C PRO A 28 -35.67 26.88 -2.71
N HIS A 29 -36.53 26.99 -1.72
CA HIS A 29 -36.23 27.82 -0.56
C HIS A 29 -35.16 27.14 0.29
N PHE A 30 -33.97 27.71 0.34
CA PHE A 30 -32.89 27.20 1.19
C PHE A 30 -33.06 27.71 2.62
N PRO A 31 -32.85 26.84 3.64
CA PRO A 31 -32.87 27.30 5.02
C PRO A 31 -31.77 28.33 5.29
N ALA A 32 -32.05 29.25 6.22
CA ALA A 32 -31.03 30.19 6.68
C ALA A 32 -29.82 29.43 7.26
N ARG A 33 -28.61 29.83 6.88
CA ARG A 33 -27.37 29.23 7.37
C ARG A 33 -26.80 30.08 8.50
N ALA A 34 -26.07 29.43 9.40
CA ALA A 34 -25.25 30.13 10.39
C ALA A 34 -24.25 31.06 9.70
N ALA A 35 -24.07 32.26 10.25
CA ALA A 35 -23.06 33.19 9.76
C ALA A 35 -21.67 32.53 9.89
N TRP A 36 -20.89 32.64 8.84
CA TRP A 36 -19.50 32.19 8.84
C TRP A 36 -18.58 33.40 8.71
N HIS A 37 -17.55 33.41 9.52
CA HIS A 37 -16.52 34.44 9.48
C HIS A 37 -15.19 33.76 9.13
N ALA A 38 -14.38 34.41 8.28
CA ALA A 38 -13.06 33.90 7.93
C ALA A 38 -12.20 33.77 9.18
N ALA A 39 -11.39 32.72 9.23
CA ALA A 39 -10.47 32.50 10.34
C ALA A 39 -9.45 33.65 10.41
N THR A 40 -9.28 34.21 11.60
CA THR A 40 -8.35 35.31 11.89
C THR A 40 -6.92 34.86 12.13
N GLY A 41 -6.67 33.56 12.16
CA GLY A 41 -5.40 32.96 12.57
C GLY A 41 -5.36 32.63 14.07
N GLU A 42 -6.28 33.16 14.86
CA GLU A 42 -6.42 32.79 16.27
C GLU A 42 -7.10 31.44 16.42
N PRO A 43 -6.81 30.70 17.51
CA PRO A 43 -7.44 29.42 17.78
C PRO A 43 -8.96 29.56 17.93
N GLN A 44 -9.70 28.70 17.27
CA GLN A 44 -11.12 28.51 17.56
C GLN A 44 -11.30 28.02 19.02
N PRO A 45 -12.47 28.22 19.65
CA PRO A 45 -12.69 27.85 21.06
C PRO A 45 -12.30 26.39 21.39
N GLU A 46 -12.65 25.46 20.52
CA GLU A 46 -12.28 24.05 20.62
C GLU A 46 -10.76 23.84 20.53
N GLN A 47 -10.11 24.52 19.60
CA GLN A 47 -8.65 24.49 19.48
C GLN A 47 -7.96 25.12 20.70
N ALA A 48 -8.49 26.24 21.22
CA ALA A 48 -7.93 26.91 22.39
C ALA A 48 -7.97 26.03 23.64
N MET A 49 -9.08 25.30 23.84
CA MET A 49 -9.21 24.33 24.92
C MET A 49 -8.14 23.24 24.81
N ILE A 50 -7.98 22.65 23.64
CA ILE A 50 -6.98 21.59 23.43
C ILE A 50 -5.56 22.14 23.60
N LEU A 51 -5.25 23.34 23.07
CA LEU A 51 -3.95 23.99 23.24
C LEU A 51 -3.60 24.18 24.71
N ASN A 52 -4.52 24.66 25.53
CA ASN A 52 -4.29 24.84 26.98
C ASN A 52 -3.97 23.52 27.65
N HIS A 53 -4.66 22.44 27.30
CA HIS A 53 -4.34 21.10 27.79
C HIS A 53 -2.95 20.63 27.35
N LEU A 54 -2.59 20.80 26.08
CA LEU A 54 -1.28 20.41 25.55
C LEU A 54 -0.14 21.18 26.22
N LEU A 55 -0.31 22.48 26.46
CA LEU A 55 0.71 23.32 27.12
C LEU A 55 0.96 22.91 28.57
N ALA A 56 -0.06 22.36 29.26
CA ALA A 56 0.01 21.94 30.66
C ALA A 56 0.31 20.44 30.84
N MET A 57 0.34 19.63 29.77
CA MET A 57 0.44 18.19 29.90
C MET A 57 1.81 17.72 30.38
N PRO A 58 1.85 16.67 31.22
CA PRO A 58 3.09 15.97 31.54
C PRO A 58 3.64 15.21 30.33
N PRO A 59 4.85 14.63 30.42
CA PRO A 59 5.33 13.73 29.38
C PRO A 59 4.30 12.66 29.00
N GLY A 60 4.09 12.45 27.71
CA GLY A 60 3.08 11.53 27.20
C GLY A 60 2.73 11.75 25.73
N VAL A 61 1.73 11.01 25.28
CA VAL A 61 1.27 11.01 23.88
C VAL A 61 -0.18 11.47 23.81
N VAL A 62 -0.45 12.41 22.92
CA VAL A 62 -1.79 12.93 22.64
C VAL A 62 -2.09 12.76 21.15
N ALA A 63 -3.30 12.32 20.82
CA ALA A 63 -3.81 12.27 19.46
C ALA A 63 -4.94 13.30 19.29
N VAL A 64 -4.83 14.12 18.25
CA VAL A 64 -5.89 15.02 17.79
C VAL A 64 -6.37 14.54 16.43
N THR A 65 -7.62 14.14 16.38
CA THR A 65 -8.28 13.65 15.17
C THR A 65 -9.29 14.67 14.66
N ALA A 66 -9.51 14.71 13.39
CA ALA A 66 -10.49 15.59 12.79
C ALA A 66 -10.84 15.14 11.36
N ALA A 67 -12.05 15.49 10.90
CA ALA A 67 -12.32 15.56 9.49
C ALA A 67 -11.45 16.63 8.82
N ARG A 68 -11.40 16.62 7.49
CA ARG A 68 -10.64 17.63 6.74
C ARG A 68 -11.21 19.05 6.99
N GLY A 69 -10.34 20.05 7.06
CA GLY A 69 -10.74 21.45 7.21
C GLY A 69 -11.09 21.89 8.63
N ARG A 70 -10.76 21.08 9.66
CA ARG A 70 -11.01 21.40 11.09
C ARG A 70 -9.83 22.06 11.80
N GLY A 71 -8.74 22.34 11.08
CA GLY A 71 -7.62 23.13 11.63
C GLY A 71 -6.65 22.35 12.51
N LYS A 72 -6.52 21.01 12.39
CA LYS A 72 -5.56 20.23 13.17
C LYS A 72 -4.10 20.61 12.94
N SER A 73 -3.68 20.88 11.69
CA SER A 73 -2.30 21.31 11.39
C SER A 73 -2.03 22.74 11.88
N ALA A 74 -3.06 23.63 11.86
CA ALA A 74 -2.97 24.97 12.47
C ALA A 74 -2.80 24.86 13.99
N LEU A 75 -3.56 24.01 14.67
CA LEU A 75 -3.42 23.74 16.10
C LEU A 75 -2.00 23.27 16.44
N ALA A 76 -1.43 22.35 15.67
CA ALA A 76 -0.07 21.86 15.87
C ALA A 76 0.98 22.98 15.71
N GLY A 77 0.83 23.84 14.70
CA GLY A 77 1.69 25.01 14.52
C GLY A 77 1.56 26.04 15.64
N GLN A 78 0.33 26.31 16.09
CA GLN A 78 0.05 27.21 17.21
C GLN A 78 0.63 26.67 18.54
N LEU A 79 0.67 25.35 18.73
CA LEU A 79 1.35 24.73 19.86
C LEU A 79 2.86 25.03 19.81
N ILE A 80 3.51 24.80 18.69
CA ILE A 80 4.96 25.07 18.51
C ILE A 80 5.28 26.53 18.80
N ALA A 81 4.44 27.46 18.38
CA ALA A 81 4.64 28.87 18.63
C ALA A 81 4.58 29.26 20.13
N ARG A 82 3.88 28.48 20.94
CA ARG A 82 3.58 28.80 22.36
C ARG A 82 4.32 27.96 23.40
N ILE A 83 4.91 26.82 23.04
CA ILE A 83 5.66 25.99 24.01
C ILE A 83 6.94 26.69 24.49
N ASN A 84 7.30 26.45 25.74
CA ASN A 84 8.61 26.79 26.28
C ASN A 84 9.56 25.60 26.06
N GLY A 85 10.20 25.53 24.89
CA GLY A 85 11.04 24.39 24.56
C GLY A 85 11.19 24.24 23.04
N THR A 86 11.77 23.12 22.65
CA THR A 86 12.04 22.78 21.25
C THR A 86 11.05 21.76 20.72
N ALA A 87 10.72 21.85 19.43
CA ALA A 87 9.89 20.88 18.76
C ALA A 87 10.52 20.44 17.44
N ILE A 88 10.33 19.15 17.11
CA ILE A 88 10.61 18.60 15.79
C ILE A 88 9.29 18.19 15.16
N VAL A 89 9.09 18.58 13.92
CA VAL A 89 7.93 18.20 13.10
C VAL A 89 8.34 17.08 12.17
N THR A 90 7.51 16.07 12.09
CA THR A 90 7.62 15.01 11.09
C THR A 90 6.27 14.70 10.45
N ALA A 91 6.28 14.23 9.22
CA ALA A 91 5.09 13.88 8.45
C ALA A 91 5.48 12.94 7.29
N PRO A 92 4.52 12.26 6.64
CA PRO A 92 4.80 11.44 5.45
C PRO A 92 5.49 12.20 4.31
N ALA A 93 5.17 13.49 4.17
CA ALA A 93 5.80 14.40 3.21
C ALA A 93 5.87 15.81 3.79
N LYS A 94 6.96 16.52 3.51
CA LYS A 94 7.15 17.90 4.00
C LYS A 94 6.01 18.83 3.57
N ALA A 95 5.54 18.72 2.33
CA ALA A 95 4.43 19.52 1.80
C ALA A 95 3.11 19.37 2.57
N ALA A 96 2.90 18.27 3.28
CA ALA A 96 1.72 18.09 4.15
C ALA A 96 1.74 19.06 5.34
N THR A 97 2.89 19.60 5.72
CA THR A 97 3.08 20.46 6.90
C THR A 97 3.09 21.94 6.60
N ASP A 98 2.73 22.40 5.40
CA ASP A 98 2.82 23.82 5.00
C ASP A 98 1.96 24.73 5.91
N VAL A 99 0.72 24.31 6.22
CA VAL A 99 -0.16 25.05 7.15
C VAL A 99 0.44 25.08 8.55
N LEU A 100 0.96 23.96 9.02
CA LEU A 100 1.62 23.86 10.34
C LEU A 100 2.84 24.80 10.39
N ALA A 101 3.66 24.81 9.34
CA ALA A 101 4.84 25.67 9.23
C ALA A 101 4.47 27.16 9.30
N GLN A 102 3.38 27.55 8.63
CA GLN A 102 2.88 28.92 8.65
C GLN A 102 2.56 29.39 10.08
N PHE A 103 1.91 28.56 10.90
CA PHE A 103 1.55 28.90 12.27
C PHE A 103 2.70 28.77 13.28
N ALA A 104 3.66 27.86 13.00
CA ALA A 104 4.85 27.69 13.85
C ALA A 104 5.91 28.78 13.63
N GLY A 105 5.89 29.44 12.47
CA GLY A 105 6.84 30.49 12.10
C GLY A 105 8.29 30.03 12.15
N GLU A 106 9.18 30.86 12.69
CA GLU A 106 10.63 30.57 12.78
C GLU A 106 10.98 29.34 13.65
N ARG A 107 10.06 28.89 14.46
CA ARG A 107 10.25 27.71 15.32
C ARG A 107 9.98 26.38 14.60
N TYR A 108 9.55 26.44 13.34
CA TYR A 108 9.33 25.26 12.52
C TYR A 108 10.63 24.54 12.17
N ARG A 109 10.72 23.27 12.57
CA ARG A 109 11.85 22.39 12.28
C ARG A 109 11.36 21.04 11.80
N PHE A 110 11.50 20.77 10.52
CA PHE A 110 11.06 19.51 9.90
C PHE A 110 12.20 18.51 9.75
N MET A 111 11.91 17.24 10.05
CA MET A 111 12.75 16.09 9.69
C MET A 111 11.87 14.97 9.16
N ALA A 112 12.28 14.34 8.05
CA ALA A 112 11.58 13.17 7.54
C ALA A 112 11.64 12.00 8.54
N PRO A 113 10.65 11.10 8.60
CA PRO A 113 10.56 10.07 9.62
C PRO A 113 11.78 9.13 9.70
N ASP A 114 12.29 8.71 8.56
CA ASP A 114 13.48 7.86 8.43
C ASP A 114 14.77 8.60 8.81
N ALA A 115 14.92 9.85 8.36
CA ALA A 115 16.04 10.71 8.74
C ALA A 115 16.04 11.00 10.24
N LEU A 116 14.85 11.23 10.83
CA LEU A 116 14.70 11.45 12.26
C LEU A 116 15.12 10.22 13.08
N LEU A 117 14.74 9.02 12.66
CA LEU A 117 15.18 7.78 13.31
C LEU A 117 16.69 7.56 13.24
N SER A 118 17.32 7.93 12.12
CA SER A 118 18.77 7.76 11.90
C SER A 118 19.59 8.82 12.61
N SER A 119 18.96 9.92 13.06
CA SER A 119 19.63 11.05 13.71
C SER A 119 19.71 10.88 15.22
N SER A 120 20.61 11.66 15.85
CA SER A 120 20.66 11.87 17.31
C SER A 120 19.85 13.08 17.75
N ALA A 121 18.92 13.57 16.93
CA ALA A 121 18.14 14.76 17.22
C ALA A 121 17.26 14.56 18.48
N ILE A 122 17.26 15.55 19.35
CA ILE A 122 16.48 15.63 20.59
C ILE A 122 15.61 16.87 20.55
N ALA A 123 14.44 16.81 21.15
CA ALA A 123 13.53 17.93 21.36
C ALA A 123 12.59 17.61 22.54
N ASP A 124 11.97 18.64 23.08
CA ASP A 124 10.96 18.50 24.13
C ASP A 124 9.65 17.95 23.59
N TRP A 125 9.37 18.21 22.32
CA TRP A 125 8.19 17.78 21.62
C TRP A 125 8.49 17.13 20.27
N LEU A 126 7.78 16.04 19.98
CA LEU A 126 7.60 15.50 18.64
C LEU A 126 6.19 15.86 18.14
N ILE A 127 6.10 16.50 17.01
CA ILE A 127 4.83 16.78 16.34
C ILE A 127 4.77 15.93 15.09
N VAL A 128 3.78 15.04 15.00
CA VAL A 128 3.58 14.14 13.87
C VAL A 128 2.29 14.53 13.16
N ASP A 129 2.42 15.22 12.03
CA ASP A 129 1.25 15.57 11.21
C ASP A 129 0.92 14.43 10.24
N GLU A 130 -0.37 14.16 10.05
CA GLU A 130 -0.90 13.01 9.30
C GLU A 130 -0.28 11.66 9.78
N ALA A 131 -0.26 11.45 11.09
CA ALA A 131 0.36 10.32 11.75
C ALA A 131 -0.13 8.96 11.25
N ALA A 132 -1.40 8.86 10.87
CA ALA A 132 -1.98 7.63 10.33
C ALA A 132 -1.35 7.18 9.01
N ALA A 133 -0.71 8.08 8.27
CA ALA A 133 -0.03 7.78 7.03
C ALA A 133 1.43 7.31 7.22
N ILE A 134 1.95 7.33 8.46
CA ILE A 134 3.27 6.80 8.81
C ILE A 134 3.11 5.34 9.26
N PRO A 135 3.95 4.40 8.78
CA PRO A 135 3.90 3.01 9.19
C PRO A 135 3.99 2.86 10.72
N ALA A 136 3.09 2.05 11.30
CA ALA A 136 2.99 1.90 12.76
C ALA A 136 4.31 1.50 13.46
N PRO A 137 5.13 0.58 12.94
CA PRO A 137 6.42 0.25 13.55
C PRO A 137 7.38 1.45 13.61
N LEU A 138 7.41 2.26 12.55
CA LEU A 138 8.23 3.46 12.45
C LEU A 138 7.74 4.52 13.44
N LEU A 139 6.42 4.75 13.46
CA LEU A 139 5.78 5.70 14.37
C LEU A 139 6.00 5.33 15.84
N HIS A 140 5.94 4.05 16.21
CA HIS A 140 6.26 3.57 17.56
C HIS A 140 7.69 3.91 18.00
N GLN A 141 8.66 3.68 17.12
CA GLN A 141 10.06 4.00 17.39
C GLN A 141 10.27 5.50 17.56
N LEU A 142 9.61 6.32 16.76
CA LEU A 142 9.68 7.78 16.86
C LEU A 142 9.09 8.26 18.19
N VAL A 143 7.87 7.84 18.50
CA VAL A 143 7.17 8.25 19.74
C VAL A 143 7.97 7.89 20.99
N ALA A 144 8.62 6.73 21.02
CA ALA A 144 9.42 6.28 22.17
C ALA A 144 10.66 7.15 22.46
N ARG A 145 11.08 8.02 21.50
CA ARG A 145 12.30 8.84 21.64
C ARG A 145 12.07 10.22 22.28
N PHE A 146 10.83 10.66 22.36
CA PHE A 146 10.50 12.02 22.76
C PHE A 146 9.63 12.03 24.02
N PRO A 147 9.85 12.97 24.96
CA PRO A 147 9.08 13.01 26.19
C PRO A 147 7.61 13.36 25.97
N ARG A 148 7.31 14.22 24.98
CA ARG A 148 5.94 14.61 24.61
C ARG A 148 5.75 14.45 23.12
N THR A 149 4.61 13.86 22.73
CA THR A 149 4.25 13.69 21.32
C THR A 149 2.82 14.13 21.07
N LEU A 150 2.64 14.99 20.08
CA LEU A 150 1.34 15.29 19.47
C LEU A 150 1.23 14.57 18.14
N LEU A 151 0.21 13.73 18.00
CA LEU A 151 -0.17 13.06 16.77
C LEU A 151 -1.41 13.75 16.21
N THR A 152 -1.34 14.28 14.99
CA THR A 152 -2.53 14.77 14.29
C THR A 152 -2.86 13.86 13.12
N THR A 153 -4.13 13.60 12.89
CA THR A 153 -4.55 12.76 11.75
C THR A 153 -5.97 13.04 11.29
N THR A 154 -6.20 12.86 10.00
CA THR A 154 -7.52 12.94 9.40
C THR A 154 -8.25 11.60 9.58
N VAL A 155 -9.48 11.63 10.11
CA VAL A 155 -10.31 10.43 10.34
C VAL A 155 -11.33 10.18 9.24
N GLN A 156 -11.65 11.19 8.46
CA GLN A 156 -12.60 11.15 7.34
C GLN A 156 -12.00 11.79 6.10
N GLY A 157 -12.33 11.26 4.94
CA GLY A 157 -11.90 11.78 3.66
C GLY A 157 -11.15 10.74 2.81
N TYR A 158 -10.67 11.16 1.66
CA TYR A 158 -10.03 10.29 0.67
C TYR A 158 -8.70 9.65 1.12
N GLU A 159 -8.17 10.04 2.26
CA GLU A 159 -6.95 9.47 2.83
C GLU A 159 -7.21 8.26 3.74
N GLY A 160 -8.46 8.01 4.16
CA GLY A 160 -9.01 6.76 4.73
C GLY A 160 -8.27 6.07 5.90
N THR A 161 -7.17 6.64 6.37
CA THR A 161 -6.21 5.97 7.26
C THR A 161 -6.51 6.17 8.75
N GLY A 162 -7.32 7.18 9.10
CA GLY A 162 -7.45 7.64 10.48
C GLY A 162 -8.09 6.64 11.43
N ARG A 163 -9.06 5.86 10.97
CA ARG A 163 -9.79 4.91 11.84
C ARG A 163 -8.97 3.68 12.17
N GLY A 164 -8.27 3.11 11.20
CA GLY A 164 -7.32 2.03 11.45
C GLY A 164 -6.19 2.47 12.40
N PHE A 165 -5.78 3.74 12.31
CA PHE A 165 -4.85 4.37 13.24
C PHE A 165 -5.41 4.40 14.66
N LEU A 166 -6.64 4.88 14.84
CA LEU A 166 -7.29 4.93 16.15
C LEU A 166 -7.44 3.54 16.78
N LEU A 167 -7.85 2.55 16.00
CA LEU A 167 -8.11 1.21 16.51
C LEU A 167 -6.82 0.42 16.79
N LYS A 168 -5.81 0.52 15.95
CA LYS A 168 -4.61 -0.33 16.04
C LYS A 168 -3.43 0.34 16.71
N PHE A 169 -3.15 1.61 16.41
CA PHE A 169 -2.02 2.31 16.98
C PHE A 169 -2.33 2.83 18.37
N CYS A 170 -3.41 3.59 18.51
CA CYS A 170 -3.76 4.22 19.79
C CYS A 170 -4.10 3.20 20.88
N ALA A 171 -4.63 2.03 20.52
CA ALA A 171 -4.90 0.96 21.49
C ALA A 171 -3.64 0.43 22.21
N ARG A 172 -2.45 0.65 21.64
CA ARG A 172 -1.17 0.25 22.26
C ARG A 172 -0.66 1.22 23.33
N PHE A 173 -1.29 2.39 23.47
CA PHE A 173 -0.96 3.40 24.45
C PHE A 173 -2.15 3.59 25.41
N PRO A 174 -2.22 2.84 26.51
CA PRO A 174 -3.39 2.84 27.39
C PRO A 174 -3.69 4.21 28.03
N ASN A 175 -2.67 5.08 28.15
CA ASN A 175 -2.80 6.42 28.72
C ASN A 175 -2.86 7.52 27.64
N LEU A 176 -3.06 7.17 26.36
CA LEU A 176 -3.13 8.15 25.30
C LEU A 176 -4.41 8.97 25.42
N GLN A 177 -4.26 10.29 25.54
CA GLN A 177 -5.37 11.22 25.48
C GLN A 177 -5.79 11.47 24.05
N ARG A 178 -7.11 11.54 23.80
CA ARG A 178 -7.66 11.77 22.47
C ARG A 178 -8.56 12.98 22.48
N TYR A 179 -8.39 13.80 21.47
CA TYR A 179 -9.25 14.94 21.18
C TYR A 179 -9.75 14.84 19.74
N GLU A 180 -10.94 15.37 19.50
CA GLU A 180 -11.53 15.47 18.17
C GLU A 180 -11.93 16.91 17.89
N LEU A 181 -11.51 17.46 16.75
CA LEU A 181 -11.94 18.77 16.27
C LEU A 181 -13.15 18.57 15.34
N GLN A 182 -14.28 19.16 15.72
CA GLN A 182 -15.53 19.01 14.97
C GLN A 182 -15.88 20.25 14.14
N GLN A 183 -15.52 21.43 14.60
CA GLN A 183 -15.90 22.69 13.93
C GLN A 183 -15.04 22.94 12.67
N PRO A 184 -15.69 23.14 11.50
CA PRO A 184 -14.98 23.54 10.29
C PRO A 184 -14.39 24.94 10.44
N VAL A 185 -13.18 25.13 9.93
CA VAL A 185 -12.49 26.43 9.94
C VAL A 185 -12.68 27.17 8.62
N ARG A 186 -12.84 26.44 7.52
CA ARG A 186 -12.86 27.02 6.15
C ARG A 186 -14.26 27.31 5.63
N TRP A 187 -15.30 26.80 6.26
CA TRP A 187 -16.72 26.98 5.90
C TRP A 187 -17.62 26.90 7.15
N ALA A 188 -18.87 27.30 7.00
CA ALA A 188 -19.82 27.23 8.09
C ALA A 188 -20.16 25.79 8.45
N GLN A 189 -20.49 25.56 9.71
CA GLN A 189 -21.01 24.28 10.17
C GLN A 189 -22.31 23.94 9.41
N GLY A 190 -22.48 22.67 9.05
CA GLY A 190 -23.64 22.21 8.27
C GLY A 190 -23.57 22.60 6.79
N CYS A 191 -22.37 22.78 6.23
CA CYS A 191 -22.18 23.06 4.81
C CYS A 191 -22.77 21.94 3.94
N PRO A 192 -23.77 22.19 3.09
CA PRO A 192 -24.41 21.16 2.28
C PRO A 192 -23.45 20.55 1.24
N LEU A 193 -22.49 21.30 0.75
CA LEU A 193 -21.48 20.76 -0.18
C LEU A 193 -20.60 19.72 0.51
N GLU A 194 -20.25 19.94 1.77
CA GLU A 194 -19.48 18.97 2.55
C GLU A 194 -20.29 17.66 2.71
N GLN A 195 -21.58 17.76 3.03
CA GLN A 195 -22.46 16.61 3.18
C GLN A 195 -22.63 15.84 1.86
N ILE A 196 -22.92 16.54 0.77
CA ILE A 196 -23.09 15.92 -0.55
C ILE A 196 -21.79 15.22 -0.99
N VAL A 197 -20.63 15.82 -0.76
CA VAL A 197 -19.34 15.22 -1.08
C VAL A 197 -19.07 13.99 -0.20
N SER A 198 -19.40 14.07 1.08
CA SER A 198 -19.29 12.95 2.02
C SER A 198 -20.16 11.77 1.57
N ASP A 199 -21.40 12.01 1.24
CA ASP A 199 -22.35 10.98 0.80
C ASP A 199 -21.97 10.40 -0.57
N ALA A 200 -21.56 11.26 -1.51
CA ALA A 200 -21.18 10.82 -2.86
C ALA A 200 -19.89 9.99 -2.88
N LEU A 201 -18.95 10.28 -1.97
CA LEU A 201 -17.67 9.58 -1.87
C LEU A 201 -17.64 8.56 -0.73
N VAL A 202 -18.74 8.41 -0.01
CA VAL A 202 -18.92 7.43 1.08
C VAL A 202 -17.83 7.60 2.15
N PHE A 203 -17.70 8.83 2.65
CA PHE A 203 -16.74 9.14 3.71
C PHE A 203 -17.25 8.80 5.11
N ASP A 204 -18.57 8.70 5.30
CA ASP A 204 -19.16 8.29 6.56
C ASP A 204 -19.05 6.78 6.79
N ASP A 205 -18.72 6.44 8.00
CA ASP A 205 -18.18 5.15 8.40
C ASP A 205 -18.97 4.57 9.59
N GLU A 206 -20.28 4.54 9.46
CA GLU A 206 -21.20 3.99 10.49
C GLU A 206 -21.08 2.46 10.64
N THR A 207 -20.38 1.79 9.74
CA THR A 207 -20.34 0.32 9.63
C THR A 207 -19.82 -0.40 10.88
N PHE A 208 -19.09 0.30 11.75
CA PHE A 208 -18.51 -0.29 12.96
C PHE A 208 -19.28 0.03 14.24
N THR A 209 -20.40 0.71 14.16
CA THR A 209 -21.19 1.10 15.34
C THR A 209 -21.98 -0.06 15.93
N HIS A 210 -22.34 -1.05 15.11
CA HIS A 210 -23.13 -2.21 15.55
C HIS A 210 -22.41 -3.50 15.13
N ALA A 211 -22.30 -4.45 16.06
CA ALA A 211 -21.77 -5.78 15.76
C ALA A 211 -22.80 -6.56 14.91
N PRO A 212 -22.38 -7.20 13.79
CA PRO A 212 -23.25 -8.06 13.00
C PRO A 212 -23.54 -9.35 13.78
N LEU A 213 -24.69 -9.43 14.41
CA LEU A 213 -25.12 -10.58 15.21
C LEU A 213 -25.99 -11.54 14.37
N GLY A 214 -25.88 -12.84 14.63
CA GLY A 214 -26.72 -13.86 14.01
C GLY A 214 -25.98 -14.78 13.03
N GLU A 215 -26.74 -15.59 12.32
CA GLU A 215 -26.25 -16.56 11.35
C GLU A 215 -25.67 -15.85 10.10
N LEU A 216 -24.59 -16.40 9.56
CA LEU A 216 -23.89 -15.82 8.42
C LEU A 216 -24.29 -16.51 7.12
N HIS A 217 -24.63 -15.70 6.13
CA HIS A 217 -24.86 -16.11 4.76
C HIS A 217 -23.72 -15.62 3.88
N PHE A 218 -23.11 -16.55 3.13
CA PHE A 218 -22.00 -16.29 2.25
C PHE A 218 -22.49 -16.27 0.79
N SER A 219 -22.29 -15.17 0.09
CA SER A 219 -22.70 -15.02 -1.30
C SER A 219 -21.79 -14.09 -2.09
N ALA A 220 -21.91 -14.17 -3.42
CA ALA A 220 -21.35 -13.19 -4.34
C ALA A 220 -22.39 -12.12 -4.69
N PHE A 221 -21.94 -10.94 -5.05
CA PHE A 221 -22.76 -9.93 -5.70
C PHE A 221 -21.99 -9.28 -6.85
N GLU A 222 -22.72 -8.69 -7.77
CA GLU A 222 -22.20 -8.06 -8.96
C GLU A 222 -22.32 -6.53 -8.91
N GLN A 223 -21.65 -5.83 -9.82
CA GLN A 223 -21.72 -4.37 -9.92
C GLN A 223 -23.14 -3.84 -10.16
N GLN A 224 -24.01 -4.63 -10.81
CA GLN A 224 -25.43 -4.29 -10.96
C GLN A 224 -26.16 -4.08 -9.64
N SER A 225 -25.69 -4.66 -8.56
CA SER A 225 -26.26 -4.46 -7.22
C SER A 225 -26.22 -3.00 -6.76
N TRP A 226 -25.34 -2.16 -7.33
CA TRP A 226 -25.34 -0.72 -7.10
C TRP A 226 -26.63 -0.02 -7.55
N HIS A 227 -27.40 -0.64 -8.47
CA HIS A 227 -28.72 -0.16 -8.88
C HIS A 227 -29.85 -0.85 -8.12
N ALA A 228 -29.80 -2.17 -8.05
CA ALA A 228 -30.90 -2.99 -7.53
C ALA A 228 -30.99 -2.92 -6.00
N ASN A 229 -29.86 -3.00 -5.31
CA ASN A 229 -29.76 -2.95 -3.84
C ASN A 229 -28.45 -2.27 -3.42
N PRO A 230 -28.37 -0.93 -3.51
CA PRO A 230 -27.14 -0.19 -3.23
C PRO A 230 -26.67 -0.27 -1.77
N ALA A 231 -27.52 -0.64 -0.83
CA ALA A 231 -27.16 -0.75 0.59
C ALA A 231 -26.08 -1.81 0.81
N LEU A 232 -26.17 -2.95 0.13
CA LEU A 232 -25.21 -4.04 0.25
C LEU A 232 -23.81 -3.66 -0.24
N PRO A 233 -23.58 -3.24 -1.50
CA PRO A 233 -22.26 -2.87 -1.96
C PRO A 233 -21.69 -1.65 -1.22
N LEU A 234 -22.55 -0.76 -0.72
CA LEU A 234 -22.14 0.38 0.11
C LEU A 234 -21.57 -0.10 1.44
N ALA A 235 -22.25 -1.00 2.15
CA ALA A 235 -21.79 -1.58 3.40
C ALA A 235 -20.48 -2.39 3.21
N VAL A 236 -20.38 -3.12 2.10
CA VAL A 236 -19.14 -3.84 1.73
C VAL A 236 -17.99 -2.87 1.50
N TYR A 237 -18.22 -1.78 0.74
CA TYR A 237 -17.19 -0.77 0.52
C TYR A 237 -16.72 -0.12 1.83
N GLN A 238 -17.65 0.26 2.70
CA GLN A 238 -17.35 0.85 4.01
C GLN A 238 -16.52 -0.12 4.88
N LEU A 239 -16.88 -1.41 4.94
CA LEU A 239 -16.11 -2.42 5.66
C LEU A 239 -14.70 -2.57 5.10
N LEU A 240 -14.55 -2.68 3.78
CA LEU A 240 -13.25 -2.81 3.11
C LEU A 240 -12.40 -1.55 3.27
N SER A 241 -13.01 -0.36 3.25
CA SER A 241 -12.31 0.92 3.43
C SER A 241 -11.80 1.10 4.84
N GLY A 242 -12.61 0.78 5.84
CA GLY A 242 -12.24 0.91 7.25
C GLY A 242 -11.13 -0.04 7.70
N ALA A 243 -10.94 -1.17 7.00
CA ALA A 243 -9.94 -2.17 7.34
C ALA A 243 -8.58 -1.96 6.64
N HIS A 244 -8.53 -1.16 5.58
CA HIS A 244 -7.33 -0.96 4.78
C HIS A 244 -6.69 0.41 4.99
N TYR A 245 -5.35 0.42 4.95
CA TYR A 245 -4.51 1.57 5.27
C TYR A 245 -4.70 2.78 4.33
N ARG A 246 -4.97 2.54 3.04
CA ARG A 246 -5.22 3.59 2.05
C ARG A 246 -6.44 3.24 1.22
N THR A 247 -7.42 4.12 1.25
CA THR A 247 -8.61 4.07 0.40
C THR A 247 -8.77 5.42 -0.29
N SER A 248 -9.10 5.42 -1.55
CA SER A 248 -9.33 6.65 -2.32
C SER A 248 -10.70 6.62 -3.00
N PRO A 249 -11.27 7.77 -3.38
CA PRO A 249 -12.48 7.82 -4.19
C PRO A 249 -12.36 7.07 -5.53
N LEU A 250 -11.12 6.91 -6.04
CA LEU A 250 -10.85 6.08 -7.21
C LEU A 250 -11.16 4.60 -6.94
N ASP A 251 -10.96 4.11 -5.72
CA ASP A 251 -11.29 2.73 -5.36
C ASP A 251 -12.80 2.51 -5.38
N LEU A 252 -13.59 3.47 -4.89
CA LEU A 252 -15.05 3.43 -5.00
C LEU A 252 -15.49 3.37 -6.47
N ARG A 253 -14.95 4.26 -7.30
CA ARG A 253 -15.25 4.27 -8.73
C ARG A 253 -14.82 2.97 -9.43
N ARG A 254 -13.67 2.41 -9.08
CA ARG A 254 -13.21 1.12 -9.62
C ARG A 254 -14.11 -0.02 -9.19
N MET A 255 -14.54 -0.05 -7.93
CA MET A 255 -15.49 -1.03 -7.44
C MET A 255 -16.83 -0.98 -8.18
N MET A 256 -17.28 0.23 -8.55
CA MET A 256 -18.53 0.43 -9.27
C MET A 256 -18.44 0.12 -10.77
N ASP A 257 -17.38 0.57 -11.43
CA ASP A 257 -17.37 0.71 -12.91
C ASP A 257 -16.24 -0.03 -13.63
N ALA A 258 -15.16 -0.44 -12.92
CA ALA A 258 -14.05 -1.10 -13.60
C ALA A 258 -14.41 -2.55 -13.97
N PRO A 259 -14.00 -3.03 -15.15
CA PRO A 259 -14.20 -4.43 -15.53
C PRO A 259 -13.32 -5.37 -14.69
N GLY A 260 -13.69 -6.66 -14.67
CA GLY A 260 -12.92 -7.69 -13.99
C GLY A 260 -12.88 -7.57 -12.46
N GLN A 261 -13.93 -6.99 -11.88
CA GLN A 261 -14.09 -6.88 -10.42
C GLN A 261 -15.11 -7.90 -9.94
N HIS A 262 -14.80 -8.59 -8.83
CA HIS A 262 -15.70 -9.59 -8.24
C HIS A 262 -15.78 -9.36 -6.73
N PHE A 263 -16.96 -9.56 -6.18
CA PHE A 263 -17.25 -9.25 -4.78
C PHE A 263 -17.93 -10.41 -4.09
N LEU A 264 -17.41 -10.75 -2.92
CA LEU A 264 -17.98 -11.77 -2.05
C LEU A 264 -18.20 -11.17 -0.67
N GLN A 265 -19.24 -11.63 -0.01
CA GLN A 265 -19.60 -11.13 1.31
C GLN A 265 -20.05 -12.26 2.23
N ALA A 266 -19.91 -12.02 3.52
CA ALA A 266 -20.56 -12.73 4.60
C ALA A 266 -21.45 -11.74 5.35
N SER A 267 -22.76 -11.95 5.36
CA SER A 267 -23.72 -11.06 6.03
C SER A 267 -24.63 -11.81 6.96
N THR A 268 -25.11 -11.10 7.97
CA THR A 268 -26.30 -11.45 8.73
C THR A 268 -27.54 -10.87 8.03
N ALA A 269 -28.73 -11.01 8.63
CA ALA A 269 -29.93 -10.39 8.10
C ALA A 269 -29.80 -8.86 7.93
N ASP A 270 -29.07 -8.20 8.82
CA ASP A 270 -29.07 -6.74 8.94
C ASP A 270 -27.74 -6.07 8.59
N SER A 271 -26.63 -6.81 8.51
CA SER A 271 -25.32 -6.20 8.35
C SER A 271 -24.25 -7.11 7.74
N VAL A 272 -23.19 -6.50 7.18
CA VAL A 272 -22.05 -7.20 6.58
C VAL A 272 -21.01 -7.51 7.66
N ALA A 273 -20.68 -8.80 7.83
CA ALA A 273 -19.68 -9.29 8.78
C ALA A 273 -18.29 -9.48 8.14
N GLY A 274 -18.24 -9.70 6.83
CA GLY A 274 -16.98 -9.88 6.11
C GLY A 274 -17.15 -9.65 4.61
N ALA A 275 -16.08 -9.25 3.94
CA ALA A 275 -16.10 -9.04 2.50
C ALA A 275 -14.73 -9.28 1.86
N VAL A 276 -14.76 -9.67 0.58
CA VAL A 276 -13.59 -9.81 -0.29
C VAL A 276 -13.86 -9.11 -1.60
N TRP A 277 -12.88 -8.35 -2.04
CA TRP A 277 -12.83 -7.74 -3.37
C TRP A 277 -11.72 -8.41 -4.18
N LEU A 278 -12.08 -9.01 -5.30
CA LEU A 278 -11.20 -9.71 -6.22
C LEU A 278 -11.07 -8.92 -7.53
N VAL A 279 -9.90 -9.01 -8.15
CA VAL A 279 -9.60 -8.33 -9.43
C VAL A 279 -8.96 -9.34 -10.39
N ASP A 280 -9.50 -9.42 -11.60
CA ASP A 280 -8.92 -10.26 -12.66
C ASP A 280 -7.56 -9.72 -13.07
N GLU A 281 -6.58 -10.60 -13.22
CA GLU A 281 -5.21 -10.30 -13.63
C GLU A 281 -4.67 -11.40 -14.56
N GLY A 282 -3.64 -11.07 -15.35
CA GLY A 282 -3.02 -12.02 -16.24
C GLY A 282 -3.71 -12.12 -17.59
N GLY A 283 -3.57 -13.27 -18.26
CA GLY A 283 -4.07 -13.47 -19.62
C GLY A 283 -3.38 -12.57 -20.65
N LEU A 284 -2.15 -12.12 -20.38
CA LEU A 284 -1.37 -11.33 -21.33
C LEU A 284 -0.90 -12.21 -22.50
N SER A 285 -0.64 -11.62 -23.65
CA SER A 285 -0.03 -12.36 -24.76
C SER A 285 1.37 -12.86 -24.35
N ALA A 286 1.84 -13.92 -24.97
CA ALA A 286 3.16 -14.48 -24.70
C ALA A 286 4.26 -13.43 -24.89
N GLU A 287 4.16 -12.67 -25.96
CA GLU A 287 5.13 -11.63 -26.31
C GLU A 287 5.14 -10.50 -25.27
N LEU A 288 3.97 -10.04 -24.82
CA LEU A 288 3.88 -9.01 -23.79
C LEU A 288 4.43 -9.52 -22.45
N SER A 289 4.12 -10.77 -22.08
CA SER A 289 4.67 -11.39 -20.87
C SER A 289 6.20 -11.47 -20.91
N GLN A 290 6.77 -11.89 -22.05
CA GLN A 290 8.23 -11.92 -22.28
C GLN A 290 8.84 -10.53 -22.22
N ALA A 291 8.21 -9.52 -22.83
CA ALA A 291 8.67 -8.13 -22.76
C ALA A 291 8.62 -7.57 -21.32
N VAL A 292 7.62 -7.97 -20.51
CA VAL A 292 7.53 -7.64 -19.08
C VAL A 292 8.66 -8.32 -18.31
N TRP A 293 8.90 -9.61 -18.55
CA TRP A 293 9.99 -10.36 -17.94
C TRP A 293 11.35 -9.73 -18.23
N ALA A 294 11.60 -9.35 -19.47
CA ALA A 294 12.85 -8.70 -19.90
C ALA A 294 13.00 -7.25 -19.37
N GLY A 295 11.93 -6.65 -18.86
CA GLY A 295 11.93 -5.28 -18.35
C GLY A 295 11.66 -4.20 -19.40
N TYR A 296 11.27 -4.56 -20.62
CA TYR A 296 10.97 -3.62 -21.71
C TYR A 296 9.58 -2.98 -21.59
N ARG A 297 8.63 -3.67 -20.94
CA ARG A 297 7.24 -3.23 -20.78
C ARG A 297 6.77 -3.28 -19.33
N ARG A 298 5.86 -2.35 -18.99
CA ARG A 298 5.17 -2.30 -17.69
C ARG A 298 3.73 -1.86 -17.94
N PRO A 299 2.83 -2.76 -18.41
CA PRO A 299 1.43 -2.42 -18.61
C PRO A 299 0.76 -2.02 -17.29
N ARG A 300 -0.27 -1.20 -17.34
CA ARG A 300 -1.02 -0.80 -16.14
C ARG A 300 -1.87 -1.97 -15.64
N GLY A 301 -2.03 -2.07 -14.32
CA GLY A 301 -2.75 -3.18 -13.69
C GLY A 301 -1.91 -4.45 -13.57
N ASN A 302 -2.56 -5.60 -13.39
CA ASN A 302 -1.92 -6.92 -13.35
C ASN A 302 -0.78 -7.03 -12.31
N LEU A 303 -0.98 -6.51 -11.10
CA LEU A 303 0.07 -6.35 -10.10
C LEU A 303 0.86 -7.63 -9.84
N VAL A 304 0.17 -8.73 -9.51
CA VAL A 304 0.84 -10.01 -9.20
C VAL A 304 1.30 -10.69 -10.48
N ALA A 305 0.46 -10.77 -11.51
CA ALA A 305 0.81 -11.41 -12.77
C ALA A 305 2.06 -10.79 -13.40
N GLN A 306 2.14 -9.45 -13.47
CA GLN A 306 3.35 -8.76 -13.93
C GLN A 306 4.56 -9.01 -13.03
N SER A 307 4.37 -9.01 -11.70
CA SER A 307 5.47 -9.26 -10.77
C SER A 307 6.04 -10.66 -10.92
N LEU A 308 5.22 -11.66 -11.16
CA LEU A 308 5.68 -13.03 -11.42
C LEU A 308 6.53 -13.10 -12.69
N ALA A 309 6.14 -12.41 -13.77
CA ALA A 309 6.98 -12.31 -14.97
C ALA A 309 8.23 -11.46 -14.72
N ALA A 310 8.07 -10.22 -14.24
CA ALA A 310 9.18 -9.25 -14.14
C ALA A 310 10.25 -9.62 -13.13
N HIS A 311 9.91 -10.39 -12.12
CA HIS A 311 10.78 -10.68 -10.97
C HIS A 311 10.91 -12.18 -10.67
N GLY A 312 10.06 -13.02 -11.25
CA GLY A 312 10.16 -14.47 -11.19
C GLY A 312 11.02 -15.06 -12.32
N GLY A 313 11.07 -16.39 -12.36
CA GLY A 313 11.87 -17.13 -13.33
C GLY A 313 11.18 -17.40 -14.66
N ASP A 314 9.84 -17.27 -14.74
CA ASP A 314 9.08 -17.68 -15.93
C ASP A 314 8.69 -16.49 -16.84
N PRO A 315 9.26 -16.40 -18.06
CA PRO A 315 8.87 -15.35 -19.02
C PRO A 315 7.41 -15.38 -19.44
N LEU A 316 6.72 -16.52 -19.27
CA LEU A 316 5.32 -16.72 -19.61
C LEU A 316 4.37 -16.65 -18.42
N ALA A 317 4.86 -16.32 -17.23
CA ALA A 317 4.05 -16.29 -16.01
C ALA A 317 2.78 -15.42 -16.12
N ALA A 318 2.86 -14.29 -16.81
CA ALA A 318 1.73 -13.38 -16.97
C ALA A 318 0.71 -13.81 -18.03
N THR A 319 0.94 -14.91 -18.76
CA THR A 319 -0.05 -15.47 -19.70
C THR A 319 -1.16 -16.24 -18.98
N LEU A 320 -0.90 -16.73 -17.77
CA LEU A 320 -1.91 -17.41 -16.97
C LEU A 320 -2.95 -16.41 -16.46
N VAL A 321 -4.19 -16.88 -16.33
CA VAL A 321 -5.32 -16.08 -15.85
C VAL A 321 -5.39 -16.21 -14.34
N GLY A 322 -5.17 -15.12 -13.64
CA GLY A 322 -5.25 -15.05 -12.20
C GLY A 322 -6.39 -14.16 -11.72
N ARG A 323 -6.74 -14.32 -10.45
CA ARG A 323 -7.65 -13.43 -9.75
C ARG A 323 -7.02 -13.02 -8.43
N ARG A 324 -6.76 -11.73 -8.28
CA ARG A 324 -6.07 -11.22 -7.09
C ARG A 324 -7.05 -10.79 -6.01
N VAL A 325 -6.82 -11.23 -4.79
CA VAL A 325 -7.46 -10.65 -3.60
C VAL A 325 -6.92 -9.22 -3.44
N SER A 326 -7.73 -8.24 -3.87
CA SER A 326 -7.39 -6.83 -3.76
C SER A 326 -7.56 -6.34 -2.33
N ARG A 327 -8.68 -6.73 -1.70
CA ARG A 327 -8.98 -6.41 -0.31
C ARG A 327 -9.80 -7.53 0.34
N ILE A 328 -9.55 -7.73 1.62
CA ILE A 328 -10.36 -8.61 2.49
C ILE A 328 -10.51 -7.95 3.85
N ALA A 329 -11.70 -7.97 4.39
CA ALA A 329 -11.97 -7.47 5.73
C ALA A 329 -13.01 -8.32 6.44
N VAL A 330 -12.87 -8.43 7.76
CA VAL A 330 -13.85 -9.00 8.68
C VAL A 330 -14.13 -7.98 9.76
N HIS A 331 -15.40 -7.76 10.07
CA HIS A 331 -15.84 -6.85 11.10
C HIS A 331 -15.11 -7.15 12.44
N PRO A 332 -14.58 -6.15 13.16
CA PRO A 332 -13.78 -6.38 14.36
C PRO A 332 -14.44 -7.28 15.40
N ALA A 333 -15.77 -7.15 15.60
CA ALA A 333 -16.52 -7.98 16.55
C ALA A 333 -16.68 -9.45 16.14
N ARG A 334 -16.40 -9.80 14.89
CA ARG A 334 -16.53 -11.16 14.33
C ARG A 334 -15.20 -11.73 13.84
N GLN A 335 -14.09 -11.09 14.20
CA GLN A 335 -12.75 -11.61 13.89
C GLN A 335 -12.47 -12.89 14.68
N ARG A 336 -11.60 -13.75 14.10
CA ARG A 336 -11.22 -15.07 14.65
C ARG A 336 -12.31 -16.13 14.63
N GLU A 337 -13.44 -15.88 13.96
CA GLU A 337 -14.51 -16.85 13.70
C GLU A 337 -14.33 -17.57 12.34
N SER A 338 -13.15 -17.58 11.77
CA SER A 338 -12.82 -18.19 10.46
C SER A 338 -13.58 -17.62 9.26
N ILE A 339 -14.25 -16.47 9.40
CA ILE A 339 -15.01 -15.83 8.31
C ILE A 339 -14.12 -15.51 7.11
N GLY A 340 -12.92 -14.97 7.36
CA GLY A 340 -11.95 -14.68 6.30
C GLY A 340 -11.54 -15.92 5.51
N GLN A 341 -11.31 -17.04 6.19
CA GLN A 341 -10.99 -18.32 5.53
C GLN A 341 -12.17 -18.84 4.68
N GLN A 342 -13.38 -18.75 5.20
CA GLN A 342 -14.59 -19.17 4.47
C GLN A 342 -14.82 -18.30 3.22
N LEU A 343 -14.56 -16.99 3.32
CA LEU A 343 -14.62 -16.08 2.17
C LEU A 343 -13.58 -16.43 1.10
N ILE A 344 -12.36 -16.80 1.48
CA ILE A 344 -11.33 -17.26 0.53
C ILE A 344 -11.71 -18.60 -0.10
N MET A 345 -12.28 -19.54 0.66
CA MET A 345 -12.80 -20.80 0.11
C MET A 345 -13.93 -20.54 -0.90
N LEU A 346 -14.81 -19.58 -0.61
CA LEU A 346 -15.84 -19.15 -1.53
C LEU A 346 -15.22 -18.53 -2.80
N ALA A 347 -14.22 -17.65 -2.64
CA ALA A 347 -13.49 -17.04 -3.75
C ALA A 347 -12.85 -18.09 -4.65
N HIS A 348 -12.26 -19.13 -4.08
CA HIS A 348 -11.70 -20.27 -4.82
C HIS A 348 -12.77 -20.96 -5.67
N ARG A 349 -13.94 -21.25 -5.08
CA ARG A 349 -15.07 -21.88 -5.79
C ARG A 349 -15.63 -21.01 -6.92
N TYR A 350 -15.66 -19.69 -6.76
CA TYR A 350 -16.11 -18.75 -7.79
C TYR A 350 -15.04 -18.43 -8.85
N SER A 351 -13.85 -19.00 -8.75
CA SER A 351 -12.72 -18.71 -9.64
C SER A 351 -12.24 -19.94 -10.42
N THR A 352 -13.10 -20.92 -10.66
CA THR A 352 -12.76 -22.18 -11.36
C THR A 352 -12.27 -21.98 -12.81
N SER A 353 -12.59 -20.84 -13.43
CA SER A 353 -12.08 -20.45 -14.76
C SER A 353 -10.69 -19.83 -14.73
N CYS A 354 -10.11 -19.62 -13.54
CA CYS A 354 -8.79 -19.06 -13.38
C CYS A 354 -7.75 -20.15 -13.11
N ASP A 355 -6.47 -19.82 -13.36
CA ASP A 355 -5.36 -20.70 -13.04
C ASP A 355 -4.97 -20.62 -11.56
N TYR A 356 -5.15 -19.46 -10.93
CA TYR A 356 -4.83 -19.25 -9.51
C TYR A 356 -5.59 -18.04 -8.90
N LEU A 357 -5.76 -18.07 -7.59
CA LEU A 357 -5.94 -16.84 -6.81
C LEU A 357 -4.57 -16.34 -6.36
N SER A 358 -4.42 -15.03 -6.24
CA SER A 358 -3.20 -14.40 -5.76
C SER A 358 -3.46 -13.37 -4.68
N VAL A 359 -2.43 -13.06 -3.90
CA VAL A 359 -2.43 -11.97 -2.95
C VAL A 359 -1.07 -11.28 -2.91
N SER A 360 -1.08 -9.95 -2.73
CA SER A 360 0.09 -9.13 -2.43
C SER A 360 -0.17 -8.39 -1.12
N PHE A 361 0.72 -8.54 -0.15
CA PHE A 361 0.53 -7.99 1.20
C PHE A 361 1.85 -7.58 1.84
N GLY A 362 1.81 -6.63 2.78
CA GLY A 362 2.93 -6.32 3.65
C GLY A 362 3.20 -7.50 4.58
N TYR A 363 4.41 -8.08 4.47
CA TYR A 363 4.74 -9.30 5.20
C TYR A 363 4.80 -9.07 6.71
N THR A 364 3.95 -9.80 7.41
CA THR A 364 4.06 -10.06 8.85
C THR A 364 3.81 -11.54 9.10
N ALA A 365 4.40 -12.10 10.16
CA ALA A 365 4.20 -13.51 10.49
C ALA A 365 2.72 -13.87 10.76
N GLU A 366 1.94 -12.92 11.25
CA GLU A 366 0.51 -13.10 11.51
C GLU A 366 -0.29 -13.18 10.19
N LEU A 367 -0.07 -12.24 9.27
CA LEU A 367 -0.73 -12.25 7.96
C LEU A 367 -0.33 -13.47 7.13
N TRP A 368 0.96 -13.85 7.16
CA TRP A 368 1.39 -15.04 6.45
C TRP A 368 0.70 -16.30 6.99
N ARG A 369 0.59 -16.46 8.31
CA ARG A 369 -0.15 -17.60 8.91
C ARG A 369 -1.61 -17.66 8.46
N PHE A 370 -2.26 -16.52 8.28
CA PHE A 370 -3.62 -16.48 7.73
C PHE A 370 -3.66 -17.01 6.30
N TRP A 371 -2.81 -16.48 5.41
CA TRP A 371 -2.77 -16.90 4.01
C TRP A 371 -2.36 -18.36 3.84
N GLN A 372 -1.40 -18.81 4.65
CA GLN A 372 -0.97 -20.21 4.67
C GLN A 372 -2.12 -21.15 5.07
N ARG A 373 -2.91 -20.79 6.07
CA ARG A 373 -4.11 -21.56 6.46
C ARG A 373 -5.19 -21.58 5.39
N CYS A 374 -5.24 -20.55 4.54
CA CYS A 374 -6.12 -20.55 3.35
C CYS A 374 -5.57 -21.38 2.18
N GLY A 375 -4.39 -22.00 2.31
CA GLY A 375 -3.77 -22.84 1.28
C GLY A 375 -2.86 -22.10 0.31
N PHE A 376 -2.55 -20.82 0.55
CA PHE A 376 -1.63 -20.05 -0.29
C PHE A 376 -0.19 -20.51 -0.11
N VAL A 377 0.54 -20.52 -1.22
CA VAL A 377 1.98 -20.81 -1.30
C VAL A 377 2.74 -19.51 -1.52
N LEU A 378 3.74 -19.24 -0.69
CA LEU A 378 4.58 -18.06 -0.81
C LEU A 378 5.48 -18.20 -2.05
N VAL A 379 5.41 -17.22 -2.95
CA VAL A 379 6.12 -17.27 -4.24
C VAL A 379 7.11 -16.12 -4.42
N ARG A 380 6.96 -15.03 -3.66
CA ARG A 380 7.85 -13.89 -3.76
C ARG A 380 7.95 -13.10 -2.47
N MET A 381 9.16 -12.57 -2.21
CA MET A 381 9.44 -11.56 -1.20
C MET A 381 10.11 -10.35 -1.85
N GLY A 382 9.62 -9.15 -1.56
CA GLY A 382 10.17 -7.90 -2.08
C GLY A 382 11.54 -7.56 -1.49
N ASN A 383 12.27 -6.69 -2.18
CA ASN A 383 13.66 -6.34 -1.84
C ASN A 383 13.80 -5.01 -1.08
N HIS A 384 12.70 -4.30 -0.88
CA HIS A 384 12.66 -3.03 -0.14
C HIS A 384 11.37 -2.94 0.67
N ARG A 385 11.41 -2.13 1.71
CA ARG A 385 10.21 -1.85 2.51
C ARG A 385 9.30 -0.88 1.79
N GLU A 386 8.01 -1.18 1.80
CA GLU A 386 7.01 -0.26 1.24
C GLU A 386 6.85 0.96 2.16
N ALA A 387 6.78 2.13 1.55
CA ALA A 387 6.57 3.38 2.29
C ALA A 387 5.23 3.41 3.04
N SER A 388 4.23 2.66 2.56
CA SER A 388 2.88 2.63 3.14
C SER A 388 2.74 1.74 4.36
N SER A 389 3.40 0.58 4.37
CA SER A 389 3.27 -0.42 5.44
C SER A 389 4.50 -0.53 6.33
N GLY A 390 5.66 -0.04 5.87
CA GLY A 390 6.95 -0.27 6.50
C GLY A 390 7.42 -1.73 6.44
N CYS A 391 6.68 -2.60 5.76
CA CYS A 391 6.95 -4.02 5.62
C CYS A 391 7.50 -4.33 4.22
N TYR A 392 8.18 -5.46 4.08
CA TYR A 392 8.49 -6.01 2.77
C TYR A 392 7.21 -6.58 2.14
N THR A 393 7.04 -6.40 0.84
CA THR A 393 5.92 -7.00 0.11
C THR A 393 6.14 -8.50 -0.01
N ALA A 394 5.12 -9.28 0.33
CA ALA A 394 5.05 -10.70 0.01
C ALA A 394 3.95 -10.96 -1.02
N MET A 395 4.17 -11.93 -1.89
CA MET A 395 3.17 -12.43 -2.82
C MET A 395 3.01 -13.93 -2.67
N ALA A 396 1.75 -14.38 -2.69
CA ALA A 396 1.40 -15.78 -2.56
C ALA A 396 0.31 -16.17 -3.56
N LEU A 397 0.32 -17.43 -3.98
CA LEU A 397 -0.65 -18.02 -4.90
C LEU A 397 -1.42 -19.15 -4.23
N LEU A 398 -2.72 -19.21 -4.53
CA LEU A 398 -3.56 -20.39 -4.29
C LEU A 398 -3.88 -20.99 -5.66
N PRO A 399 -3.20 -22.07 -6.08
CA PRO A 399 -3.38 -22.63 -7.41
C PRO A 399 -4.74 -23.30 -7.57
N ILE A 400 -5.32 -23.22 -8.78
CA ILE A 400 -6.60 -23.81 -9.14
C ILE A 400 -6.40 -24.84 -10.26
N SER A 401 -5.78 -24.43 -11.38
CA SER A 401 -5.49 -25.34 -12.50
C SER A 401 -4.14 -26.04 -12.35
N GLU A 402 -3.88 -27.04 -13.18
CA GLU A 402 -2.57 -27.71 -13.24
C GLU A 402 -1.46 -26.74 -13.70
N ALA A 403 -1.77 -25.78 -14.58
CA ALA A 403 -0.84 -24.73 -14.97
C ALA A 403 -0.53 -23.81 -13.79
N GLY A 404 -1.55 -23.41 -13.01
CA GLY A 404 -1.39 -22.65 -11.79
C GLY A 404 -0.56 -23.36 -10.73
N LYS A 405 -0.73 -24.68 -10.57
CA LYS A 405 0.08 -25.49 -9.66
C LYS A 405 1.55 -25.50 -10.06
N ARG A 406 1.84 -25.73 -11.35
CA ARG A 406 3.22 -25.73 -11.87
C ARG A 406 3.88 -24.36 -11.68
N LEU A 407 3.17 -23.27 -11.94
CA LEU A 407 3.68 -21.91 -11.72
C LEU A 407 3.97 -21.67 -10.23
N ALA A 408 3.03 -21.98 -9.34
CA ALA A 408 3.20 -21.78 -7.90
C ALA A 408 4.38 -22.61 -7.36
N GLU A 409 4.51 -23.84 -7.78
CA GLU A 409 5.63 -24.71 -7.37
C GLU A 409 6.98 -24.18 -7.88
N ARG A 410 7.07 -23.80 -9.16
CA ARG A 410 8.28 -23.24 -9.76
C ARG A 410 8.74 -21.98 -9.04
N GLU A 411 7.86 -21.02 -8.85
CA GLU A 411 8.19 -19.75 -8.18
C GLU A 411 8.49 -19.96 -6.69
N HIS A 412 7.84 -20.91 -6.04
CA HIS A 412 8.16 -21.29 -4.67
C HIS A 412 9.56 -21.90 -4.54
N GLN A 413 9.92 -22.82 -5.43
CA GLN A 413 11.27 -23.39 -5.47
C GLN A 413 12.33 -22.32 -5.77
N HIS A 414 12.06 -21.42 -6.71
CA HIS A 414 12.92 -20.27 -7.00
C HIS A 414 13.15 -19.41 -5.76
N LEU A 415 12.08 -19.05 -5.03
CA LEU A 415 12.18 -18.30 -3.79
C LEU A 415 12.97 -19.05 -2.71
N ARG A 416 12.82 -20.38 -2.59
CA ARG A 416 13.58 -21.20 -1.63
C ARG A 416 15.09 -21.23 -1.97
N ARG A 417 15.46 -21.25 -3.25
CA ARG A 417 16.86 -21.16 -3.68
C ARG A 417 17.49 -19.82 -3.35
N ASP A 418 16.69 -18.75 -3.40
CA ASP A 418 17.14 -17.38 -3.14
C ASP A 418 17.01 -16.96 -1.67
N ALA A 419 16.33 -17.75 -0.84
CA ALA A 419 15.91 -17.37 0.50
C ALA A 419 17.04 -16.91 1.42
N GLU A 420 18.19 -17.62 1.44
CA GLU A 420 19.35 -17.23 2.26
C GLU A 420 20.00 -15.92 1.80
N ILE A 421 20.05 -15.72 0.49
CA ILE A 421 20.65 -14.51 -0.11
C ILE A 421 19.75 -13.30 0.18
N LEU A 422 18.44 -13.46 -0.01
CA LEU A 422 17.46 -12.42 0.30
C LEU A 422 17.43 -12.09 1.78
N ALA A 423 17.47 -13.08 2.67
CA ALA A 423 17.52 -12.87 4.11
C ALA A 423 18.78 -12.09 4.52
N ARG A 424 19.94 -12.44 3.97
CA ARG A 424 21.20 -11.71 4.19
C ARG A 424 21.14 -10.27 3.65
N TRP A 425 20.42 -10.05 2.56
CA TRP A 425 20.28 -8.74 1.94
C TRP A 425 19.30 -7.83 2.68
N ASN A 426 18.11 -8.35 2.99
CA ASN A 426 16.97 -7.60 3.55
C ASN A 426 16.96 -7.61 5.09
N GLY A 427 17.65 -8.54 5.73
CA GLY A 427 17.51 -8.80 7.17
C GLY A 427 16.15 -9.42 7.55
N VAL A 428 15.36 -9.90 6.57
CA VAL A 428 14.05 -10.53 6.81
C VAL A 428 14.20 -12.04 6.86
N ASN A 429 13.75 -12.64 7.94
CA ASN A 429 13.65 -14.09 8.02
C ASN A 429 12.45 -14.55 7.18
N ILE A 430 12.72 -15.10 6.00
CA ILE A 430 11.69 -15.69 5.13
C ILE A 430 11.30 -17.04 5.71
N PRO A 431 10.01 -17.33 5.94
CA PRO A 431 9.55 -18.55 6.62
C PRO A 431 9.54 -19.75 5.67
N LEU A 432 10.68 -20.02 5.06
CA LEU A 432 10.90 -21.12 4.13
C LEU A 432 12.14 -21.90 4.50
N VAL A 433 12.15 -23.18 4.22
CA VAL A 433 13.36 -24.01 4.28
C VAL A 433 14.18 -23.72 3.02
N PRO A 434 15.36 -23.11 3.13
CA PRO A 434 16.19 -22.82 1.96
C PRO A 434 16.61 -24.09 1.22
N LEU A 435 16.71 -23.99 -0.10
CA LEU A 435 17.33 -25.00 -0.92
C LEU A 435 18.80 -24.63 -1.12
N LYS A 436 19.70 -25.49 -0.63
CA LYS A 436 21.15 -25.30 -0.79
C LYS A 436 21.61 -25.87 -2.12
N GLU A 437 21.24 -25.23 -3.21
CA GLU A 437 21.71 -25.56 -4.55
C GLU A 437 22.64 -24.47 -5.03
N ALA A 438 23.95 -24.75 -5.03
CA ALA A 438 24.97 -23.84 -5.52
C ALA A 438 25.05 -23.80 -7.05
N THR A 439 24.60 -24.83 -7.75
CA THR A 439 24.71 -24.96 -9.21
C THR A 439 23.78 -23.99 -9.96
N LEU A 440 24.26 -23.47 -11.09
CA LEU A 440 23.46 -22.69 -12.03
C LEU A 440 22.52 -23.62 -12.82
N ASN A 441 21.21 -23.45 -12.66
CA ASN A 441 20.19 -24.17 -13.44
C ASN A 441 19.75 -23.37 -14.67
N GLU A 442 18.80 -23.90 -15.46
CA GLU A 442 18.26 -23.24 -16.66
C GLU A 442 17.65 -21.87 -16.36
N ASP A 443 16.95 -21.74 -15.25
CA ASP A 443 16.31 -20.49 -14.84
C ASP A 443 17.37 -19.44 -14.47
N ASP A 444 18.43 -19.82 -13.76
CA ASP A 444 19.54 -18.93 -13.45
C ASP A 444 20.19 -18.39 -14.71
N TRP A 445 20.47 -19.25 -15.68
CA TRP A 445 21.04 -18.86 -16.97
C TRP A 445 20.16 -17.86 -17.71
N ALA A 446 18.85 -18.12 -17.76
CA ALA A 446 17.90 -17.21 -18.39
C ALA A 446 17.85 -15.84 -17.69
N GLU A 447 17.79 -15.83 -16.35
CA GLU A 447 17.74 -14.59 -15.57
C GLU A 447 19.04 -13.79 -15.65
N LEU A 448 20.19 -14.46 -15.61
CA LEU A 448 21.50 -13.83 -15.79
C LEU A 448 21.61 -13.18 -17.16
N ALA A 449 21.16 -13.88 -18.21
CA ALA A 449 21.11 -13.30 -19.56
C ALA A 449 20.13 -12.12 -19.63
N GLY A 450 18.98 -12.22 -18.97
CA GLY A 450 18.01 -11.12 -18.84
C GLY A 450 18.58 -9.91 -18.11
N PHE A 451 19.43 -10.10 -17.11
CA PHE A 451 20.16 -9.02 -16.46
C PHE A 451 21.24 -8.43 -17.37
N ALA A 452 22.05 -9.28 -17.99
CA ALA A 452 23.17 -8.86 -18.83
C ALA A 452 22.74 -8.13 -20.10
N PHE A 453 21.74 -8.65 -20.81
CA PHE A 453 21.37 -8.21 -22.17
C PHE A 453 20.02 -7.48 -22.28
N ALA A 454 19.20 -7.51 -21.23
CA ALA A 454 17.91 -6.82 -21.17
C ALA A 454 17.85 -5.81 -20.02
N HIS A 455 16.67 -5.54 -19.47
CA HIS A 455 16.46 -4.53 -18.44
C HIS A 455 16.05 -5.10 -17.08
N ARG A 456 16.28 -6.39 -16.82
CA ARG A 456 16.00 -6.95 -15.49
C ARG A 456 16.81 -6.23 -14.40
N PRO A 457 16.20 -5.85 -13.27
CA PRO A 457 16.90 -5.14 -12.20
C PRO A 457 17.88 -6.06 -11.46
N LEU A 458 18.99 -5.50 -10.95
CA LEU A 458 19.98 -6.22 -10.15
C LEU A 458 19.32 -6.89 -8.92
N LEU A 459 18.46 -6.16 -8.22
CA LEU A 459 17.84 -6.66 -6.98
C LEU A 459 16.90 -7.85 -7.19
N THR A 460 16.33 -8.01 -8.37
CA THR A 460 15.50 -9.19 -8.71
C THR A 460 16.33 -10.37 -9.19
N SER A 461 17.58 -10.14 -9.53
CA SER A 461 18.55 -11.13 -10.01
C SER A 461 19.62 -11.47 -8.96
N LEU A 462 19.42 -11.09 -7.70
CA LEU A 462 20.41 -11.29 -6.62
C LEU A 462 20.79 -12.75 -6.44
N GLY A 463 19.83 -13.67 -6.50
CA GLY A 463 20.07 -15.09 -6.30
C GLY A 463 20.97 -15.67 -7.38
N CYS A 464 20.58 -15.50 -8.64
CA CYS A 464 21.36 -16.03 -9.78
C CYS A 464 22.71 -15.31 -9.91
N LEU A 465 22.78 -14.00 -9.66
CA LEU A 465 24.06 -13.26 -9.65
C LEU A 465 24.99 -13.74 -8.53
N SER A 466 24.47 -14.03 -7.34
CA SER A 466 25.29 -14.59 -6.25
C SER A 466 25.86 -15.94 -6.62
N ARG A 467 25.06 -16.84 -7.19
CA ARG A 467 25.53 -18.14 -7.69
C ARG A 467 26.55 -17.99 -8.84
N LEU A 468 26.34 -17.03 -9.76
CA LEU A 468 27.32 -16.72 -10.81
C LEU A 468 28.69 -16.35 -10.23
N LEU A 469 28.71 -15.49 -9.20
CA LEU A 469 29.95 -15.07 -8.54
C LEU A 469 30.67 -16.19 -7.82
N GLU A 470 29.99 -17.26 -7.43
CA GLU A 470 30.60 -18.49 -6.86
C GLU A 470 31.22 -19.39 -7.93
N HIS A 471 30.70 -19.36 -9.18
CA HIS A 471 31.17 -20.20 -10.28
C HIS A 471 32.19 -19.52 -11.19
N SER A 472 32.22 -18.18 -11.22
CA SER A 472 33.14 -17.45 -12.09
C SER A 472 34.48 -17.19 -11.43
N GLU A 473 35.56 -17.50 -12.16
CA GLU A 473 36.93 -17.19 -11.78
C GLU A 473 37.33 -15.73 -12.10
N LEU A 474 36.51 -15.01 -12.84
CA LEU A 474 36.75 -13.61 -13.18
C LEU A 474 36.65 -12.69 -11.96
N PRO A 475 37.41 -11.58 -11.93
CA PRO A 475 37.42 -10.69 -10.78
C PRO A 475 36.10 -9.99 -10.52
N LEU A 476 35.31 -9.61 -11.55
CA LEU A 476 33.97 -8.99 -11.50
C LEU A 476 33.81 -7.95 -10.38
N PRO A 477 34.66 -6.89 -10.33
CA PRO A 477 34.80 -6.06 -9.14
C PRO A 477 33.52 -5.23 -8.83
N ALA A 478 32.73 -4.86 -9.83
CA ALA A 478 31.48 -4.10 -9.61
C ALA A 478 30.37 -4.99 -9.03
N LEU A 479 30.23 -6.23 -9.53
CA LEU A 479 29.26 -7.19 -9.01
C LEU A 479 29.66 -7.71 -7.63
N ARG A 480 30.93 -8.12 -7.43
CA ARG A 480 31.45 -8.57 -6.12
C ARG A 480 31.36 -7.45 -5.08
N GLY A 481 31.76 -6.24 -5.48
CA GLY A 481 31.66 -5.07 -4.61
C GLY A 481 30.21 -4.82 -4.14
N ARG A 482 29.23 -4.94 -5.04
CA ARG A 482 27.83 -4.71 -4.73
C ARG A 482 27.19 -5.84 -3.92
N ILE A 483 27.40 -7.08 -4.33
CA ILE A 483 26.68 -8.25 -3.82
C ILE A 483 27.37 -8.87 -2.61
N GLN A 484 28.67 -9.14 -2.70
CA GLN A 484 29.43 -9.79 -1.64
C GLN A 484 29.89 -8.80 -0.56
N ALA A 485 30.49 -7.66 -0.98
CA ALA A 485 30.98 -6.64 -0.06
C ALA A 485 29.90 -5.64 0.38
N LYS A 486 28.70 -5.69 -0.19
CA LYS A 486 27.54 -4.82 0.13
C LYS A 486 27.85 -3.33 0.03
N ARG A 487 28.78 -2.92 -0.81
CA ARG A 487 29.08 -1.50 -1.05
C ARG A 487 27.88 -0.78 -1.65
N SER A 488 27.69 0.44 -1.27
CA SER A 488 26.66 1.31 -1.85
C SER A 488 26.97 1.67 -3.31
N ASP A 489 25.95 2.03 -4.06
CA ASP A 489 26.12 2.52 -5.44
C ASP A 489 27.05 3.76 -5.48
N ALA A 490 26.98 4.63 -4.45
CA ALA A 490 27.83 5.81 -4.34
C ALA A 490 29.33 5.45 -4.17
N GLU A 491 29.63 4.54 -3.27
CA GLU A 491 31.02 4.05 -3.05
C GLU A 491 31.61 3.39 -4.31
N LEU A 492 30.79 2.59 -5.01
CA LEU A 492 31.20 1.95 -6.27
C LEU A 492 31.39 2.99 -7.38
N CYS A 493 30.49 3.97 -7.50
CA CYS A 493 30.66 5.06 -8.46
C CYS A 493 31.96 5.84 -8.22
N GLN A 494 32.31 6.10 -6.97
CA GLN A 494 33.56 6.74 -6.60
C GLN A 494 34.77 5.85 -6.94
N GLN A 495 34.71 4.56 -6.61
CA GLN A 495 35.76 3.59 -6.90
C GLN A 495 36.05 3.50 -8.40
N PHE A 496 35.03 3.43 -9.24
CA PHE A 496 35.15 3.31 -10.70
C PHE A 496 35.27 4.67 -11.41
N LYS A 497 35.23 5.79 -10.67
CA LYS A 497 35.28 7.15 -11.21
C LYS A 497 34.23 7.42 -12.30
N ILE A 498 33.00 7.01 -12.03
CA ILE A 498 31.87 7.12 -12.97
C ILE A 498 30.76 8.04 -12.44
N SER A 499 30.01 8.63 -13.37
CA SER A 499 29.01 9.67 -13.10
C SER A 499 27.63 9.11 -12.71
N GLY A 500 27.58 8.11 -11.81
CA GLY A 500 26.32 7.69 -11.19
C GLY A 500 25.82 6.30 -11.55
N ARG A 501 24.65 5.97 -10.99
CA ARG A 501 24.09 4.62 -10.95
C ARG A 501 23.86 3.98 -12.33
N LYS A 502 23.50 4.77 -13.35
CA LYS A 502 23.28 4.22 -14.70
C LYS A 502 24.56 3.67 -15.30
N ALA A 503 25.68 4.41 -15.16
CA ALA A 503 27.00 3.97 -15.63
C ALA A 503 27.49 2.74 -14.86
N LEU A 504 27.25 2.68 -13.55
CA LEU A 504 27.56 1.50 -12.73
C LEU A 504 26.81 0.25 -13.22
N LEU A 505 25.50 0.39 -13.52
CA LEU A 505 24.71 -0.72 -14.01
C LEU A 505 25.21 -1.25 -15.35
N VAL A 506 25.70 -0.39 -16.24
CA VAL A 506 26.33 -0.81 -17.51
C VAL A 506 27.55 -1.70 -17.25
N ILE A 507 28.41 -1.30 -16.31
CA ILE A 507 29.60 -2.10 -15.93
C ILE A 507 29.16 -3.46 -15.33
N GLN A 508 28.19 -3.46 -14.42
CA GLN A 508 27.70 -4.68 -13.79
C GLN A 508 27.10 -5.66 -14.80
N ARG A 509 26.37 -5.16 -15.80
CA ARG A 509 25.82 -5.97 -16.89
C ARG A 509 26.93 -6.55 -17.79
N ALA A 510 27.93 -5.74 -18.11
CA ALA A 510 29.08 -6.20 -18.89
C ALA A 510 29.88 -7.29 -18.15
N GLU A 511 30.06 -7.13 -16.84
CA GLU A 511 30.69 -8.17 -16.00
C GLU A 511 29.88 -9.48 -16.01
N ALA A 512 28.56 -9.40 -15.90
CA ALA A 512 27.69 -10.58 -15.98
C ALA A 512 27.77 -11.27 -17.35
N ALA A 513 27.78 -10.51 -18.44
CA ALA A 513 27.93 -11.02 -19.79
C ALA A 513 29.29 -11.72 -19.97
N GLN A 514 30.40 -11.13 -19.50
CA GLN A 514 31.74 -11.73 -19.53
C GLN A 514 31.77 -13.05 -18.76
N ALA A 515 31.16 -13.12 -17.59
CA ALA A 515 31.13 -14.33 -16.78
C ALA A 515 30.30 -15.45 -17.46
N LEU A 516 29.17 -15.13 -18.07
CA LEU A 516 28.36 -16.08 -18.83
C LEU A 516 29.14 -16.63 -20.05
N ASN A 517 29.82 -15.75 -20.78
CA ASN A 517 30.66 -16.13 -21.92
C ASN A 517 31.80 -17.05 -21.52
N GLN A 518 32.47 -16.77 -20.38
CA GLN A 518 33.52 -17.62 -19.83
C GLN A 518 33.01 -19.03 -19.50
N LEU A 519 31.81 -19.13 -18.92
CA LEU A 519 31.24 -20.40 -18.50
C LEU A 519 30.75 -21.26 -19.67
N ASP A 520 30.03 -20.66 -20.62
CA ASP A 520 29.49 -21.32 -21.81
C ASP A 520 29.11 -20.26 -22.88
N ALA A 521 30.04 -20.01 -23.81
CA ALA A 521 29.89 -18.99 -24.85
C ALA A 521 28.75 -19.30 -25.82
N GLU A 522 28.52 -20.57 -26.16
CA GLU A 522 27.43 -20.95 -27.09
C GLU A 522 26.06 -20.74 -26.42
N ARG A 523 25.92 -21.09 -25.16
CA ARG A 523 24.72 -20.90 -24.40
C ARG A 523 24.42 -19.42 -24.17
N GLU A 524 25.42 -18.64 -23.84
CA GLU A 524 25.30 -17.18 -23.71
C GLU A 524 24.77 -16.58 -25.01
N GLN A 525 25.37 -16.91 -26.15
CA GLN A 525 24.93 -16.37 -27.46
C GLN A 525 23.51 -16.77 -27.84
N ARG A 526 23.09 -18.00 -27.56
CA ARG A 526 21.70 -18.44 -27.78
C ARG A 526 20.71 -17.65 -26.93
N LEU A 527 21.02 -17.44 -25.66
CA LEU A 527 20.16 -16.67 -24.76
C LEU A 527 20.11 -15.19 -25.12
N HIS A 528 21.27 -14.61 -25.46
CA HIS A 528 21.35 -13.23 -25.95
C HIS A 528 20.44 -13.01 -27.16
N ASN A 529 20.56 -13.85 -28.20
CA ASN A 529 19.74 -13.76 -29.40
C ASN A 529 18.24 -13.90 -29.09
N ARG A 530 17.86 -14.82 -28.19
CA ARG A 530 16.45 -14.98 -27.77
C ARG A 530 15.90 -13.73 -27.08
N ILE A 531 16.65 -13.16 -26.16
CA ILE A 531 16.22 -12.00 -25.38
C ILE A 531 16.12 -10.75 -26.27
N MET A 532 17.05 -10.59 -27.21
CA MET A 532 17.00 -9.46 -28.15
C MET A 532 15.76 -9.47 -29.05
N GLN A 533 15.21 -10.64 -29.39
CA GLN A 533 13.95 -10.73 -30.13
C GLN A 533 12.75 -10.11 -29.36
N TRP A 534 12.78 -10.15 -28.03
CA TRP A 534 11.70 -9.59 -27.20
C TRP A 534 11.74 -8.05 -27.11
N GLN A 535 12.84 -7.41 -27.52
CA GLN A 535 12.97 -5.95 -27.53
C GLN A 535 12.09 -5.28 -28.59
N PHE A 536 11.87 -5.96 -29.71
CA PHE A 536 11.20 -5.42 -30.88
C PHE A 536 9.67 -5.53 -30.84
N PHE A 537 9.12 -5.96 -29.73
CA PHE A 537 7.69 -6.04 -29.52
C PHE A 537 7.11 -4.66 -29.20
N HIS A 538 6.44 -4.04 -30.15
CA HIS A 538 5.81 -2.72 -30.04
C HIS A 538 4.34 -2.81 -29.63
#